data_e8f4ff3e46f36c538129a71bcee8b6a2
#
_entry.id   e8f4ff3e46f36c538129a71bcee8b6a2
#
_cell.length_a   1.000
_cell.length_b   1.000
_cell.length_c   1.000
_cell.angle_alpha   90.00
_cell.angle_beta   90.00
_cell.angle_gamma   90.00
#
_symmetry.space_group_name_H-M   'P 1'
#
loop_
_entity.id
_entity.type
_entity.pdbx_description
1 polymer ?
#
loop_
_entity_poly.entity_id
_entity_poly.type
_entity_poly.pdbx_seq_one_letter_code
_entity_poly.pdbx_strand_id
1 'polypeptide(L)'
;MSDFIFPPPACPALAVAGMGARFPIRRIFCVGRNYADHASEMGHDPDAEPPFYFSKPADALVLSGATIAYPPATGDFHHEAELVAAIGLGGANITEAAALDHVFAYAAGNDLTRRDLQAEAKAARRPWDMAKGFDASAVVGTLHREAPGAGAAIRGLVDGVVKQRALLSDMIWPLPAIIARLSTLVTLAPGDLIFTGTPAGVGPLLPGQSCRVEIDGLSAADVTIRAA
;
A
#
# COMPACT_ATOMS: atom_id res chain seq x y z
N MET A 1 -2.33 28.80 22.76
CA MET A 1 -2.88 27.62 23.48
C MET A 1 -3.85 26.95 22.52
N SER A 2 -3.81 25.65 22.35
CA SER A 2 -4.72 24.96 21.45
C SER A 2 -6.07 24.81 22.14
N ASP A 3 -7.17 25.20 21.47
CA ASP A 3 -8.55 25.06 21.98
C ASP A 3 -9.09 23.61 21.87
N PHE A 4 -8.21 22.63 21.83
CA PHE A 4 -8.58 21.21 21.74
C PHE A 4 -8.71 20.61 23.14
N ILE A 5 -9.71 19.72 23.32
CA ILE A 5 -9.96 19.00 24.58
C ILE A 5 -8.77 18.11 24.97
N PHE A 6 -8.07 17.56 23.96
CA PHE A 6 -6.81 16.80 24.10
C PHE A 6 -5.88 17.19 22.93
N PRO A 7 -4.57 17.00 23.05
CA PRO A 7 -3.65 17.33 21.97
C PRO A 7 -4.04 16.60 20.67
N PRO A 8 -4.01 17.29 19.51
CA PRO A 8 -4.25 16.63 18.22
C PRO A 8 -3.28 15.46 18.04
N PRO A 9 -3.73 14.34 17.43
CA PRO A 9 -2.82 13.24 17.12
C PRO A 9 -1.66 13.73 16.25
N ALA A 10 -0.48 13.15 16.44
CA ALA A 10 0.67 13.45 15.60
C ALA A 10 0.35 13.08 14.15
N CYS A 11 0.72 13.96 13.21
CA CYS A 11 0.58 13.66 11.80
C CYS A 11 1.55 12.53 11.42
N PRO A 12 1.06 11.38 10.91
CA PRO A 12 1.93 10.33 10.38
C PRO A 12 2.80 10.90 9.25
N ALA A 13 4.07 10.51 9.19
CA ALA A 13 4.97 11.07 8.18
C ALA A 13 6.10 10.09 7.83
N LEU A 14 6.49 10.08 6.54
CA LEU A 14 7.55 9.26 5.98
C LEU A 14 8.85 10.05 5.82
N ALA A 15 9.99 9.36 5.98
CA ALA A 15 11.27 9.88 5.59
C ALA A 15 11.37 9.96 4.06
N VAL A 16 12.10 10.97 3.56
CA VAL A 16 12.42 11.14 2.15
C VAL A 16 13.92 11.02 1.98
N ALA A 17 14.38 10.15 1.09
CA ALA A 17 15.81 9.93 0.83
C ALA A 17 16.50 11.25 0.45
N GLY A 18 17.64 11.52 1.10
CA GLY A 18 18.42 12.74 0.88
C GLY A 18 17.81 14.03 1.44
N MET A 19 16.69 13.98 2.19
CA MET A 19 16.05 15.16 2.76
C MET A 19 15.94 15.07 4.28
N GLY A 20 16.13 16.20 4.97
CA GLY A 20 15.88 16.29 6.41
C GLY A 20 14.39 16.46 6.75
N ALA A 21 13.58 16.93 5.81
CA ALA A 21 12.13 17.08 5.97
C ALA A 21 11.42 15.74 5.76
N ARG A 22 10.30 15.55 6.48
CA ARG A 22 9.44 14.37 6.33
C ARG A 22 8.21 14.70 5.50
N PHE A 23 7.71 13.73 4.77
CA PHE A 23 6.49 13.83 3.98
C PHE A 23 5.27 13.48 4.86
N PRO A 24 4.36 14.44 5.12
CA PRO A 24 3.19 14.20 5.96
C PRO A 24 2.13 13.39 5.21
N ILE A 25 1.50 12.44 5.89
CA ILE A 25 0.48 11.57 5.29
C ILE A 25 -0.92 12.08 5.63
N ARG A 26 -1.74 12.27 4.58
CA ARG A 26 -3.13 12.71 4.69
C ARG A 26 -4.12 11.56 4.59
N ARG A 27 -4.00 10.74 3.54
CA ARG A 27 -4.87 9.58 3.27
C ARG A 27 -4.06 8.47 2.60
N ILE A 28 -4.54 7.25 2.71
CA ILE A 28 -3.98 6.09 2.03
C ILE A 28 -5.09 5.46 1.17
N PHE A 29 -4.89 5.46 -0.13
CA PHE A 29 -5.72 4.74 -1.11
C PHE A 29 -5.00 3.48 -1.54
N CYS A 30 -5.75 2.41 -1.76
CA CYS A 30 -5.22 1.14 -2.22
C CYS A 30 -6.02 0.66 -3.43
N VAL A 31 -5.33 0.05 -4.38
CA VAL A 31 -5.93 -0.54 -5.59
C VAL A 31 -6.08 -2.04 -5.38
N GLY A 32 -7.28 -2.55 -5.58
CA GLY A 32 -7.51 -3.98 -5.53
C GLY A 32 -7.27 -4.65 -6.89
N ARG A 33 -6.64 -5.85 -6.89
CA ARG A 33 -6.54 -6.76 -8.06
C ARG A 33 -5.83 -6.15 -9.28
N ASN A 34 -4.64 -5.63 -9.10
CA ASN A 34 -3.91 -4.94 -10.16
C ASN A 34 -2.82 -5.79 -10.85
N TYR A 35 -2.78 -7.09 -10.62
CA TYR A 35 -1.92 -8.05 -11.33
C TYR A 35 -2.77 -9.24 -11.78
N ALA A 36 -2.63 -9.65 -13.06
CA ALA A 36 -3.46 -10.68 -13.66
C ALA A 36 -3.40 -12.02 -12.91
N ASP A 37 -2.19 -12.46 -12.56
CA ASP A 37 -1.99 -13.72 -11.83
C ASP A 37 -2.62 -13.66 -10.45
N HIS A 38 -2.52 -12.53 -9.75
CA HIS A 38 -3.18 -12.36 -8.45
C HIS A 38 -4.71 -12.29 -8.58
N ALA A 39 -5.25 -11.64 -9.61
CA ALA A 39 -6.68 -11.63 -9.88
C ALA A 39 -7.20 -13.05 -10.12
N SER A 40 -6.49 -13.83 -10.91
CA SER A 40 -6.80 -15.25 -11.19
C SER A 40 -6.70 -16.14 -9.93
N GLU A 41 -5.67 -15.97 -9.10
CA GLU A 41 -5.48 -16.63 -7.80
C GLU A 41 -6.66 -16.37 -6.86
N MET A 42 -7.26 -15.19 -6.93
CA MET A 42 -8.43 -14.79 -6.16
C MET A 42 -9.78 -15.10 -6.84
N GLY A 43 -9.77 -15.82 -7.98
CA GLY A 43 -10.97 -16.28 -8.69
C GLY A 43 -11.71 -15.21 -9.51
N HIS A 44 -10.98 -14.18 -9.97
CA HIS A 44 -11.55 -13.09 -10.76
C HIS A 44 -10.95 -13.01 -12.17
N ASP A 45 -11.74 -12.48 -13.13
CA ASP A 45 -11.28 -12.19 -14.47
C ASP A 45 -10.53 -10.85 -14.47
N PRO A 46 -9.24 -10.83 -14.81
CA PRO A 46 -8.44 -9.60 -14.79
C PRO A 46 -8.92 -8.53 -15.80
N ASP A 47 -9.59 -8.93 -16.87
CA ASP A 47 -10.01 -8.04 -17.96
C ASP A 47 -11.43 -7.47 -17.77
N ALA A 48 -12.17 -7.90 -16.74
CA ALA A 48 -13.61 -7.65 -16.64
C ALA A 48 -13.98 -6.36 -15.88
N GLU A 49 -13.10 -5.78 -15.07
CA GLU A 49 -13.49 -4.69 -14.16
C GLU A 49 -12.46 -3.53 -14.17
N PRO A 50 -12.93 -2.27 -14.10
CA PRO A 50 -12.04 -1.14 -13.87
C PRO A 50 -11.39 -1.25 -12.48
N PRO A 51 -10.26 -0.54 -12.21
CA PRO A 51 -9.63 -0.57 -10.89
C PRO A 51 -10.63 -0.13 -9.84
N PHE A 52 -10.77 -0.92 -8.78
CA PHE A 52 -11.54 -0.52 -7.62
C PHE A 52 -10.61 -0.10 -6.49
N TYR A 53 -11.11 0.78 -5.63
CA TYR A 53 -10.32 1.39 -4.58
C TYR A 53 -10.92 1.10 -3.21
N PHE A 54 -10.04 0.93 -2.23
CA PHE A 54 -10.38 0.97 -0.81
C PHE A 54 -9.37 1.87 -0.09
N SER A 55 -9.60 2.15 1.18
CA SER A 55 -8.74 3.05 1.94
C SER A 55 -8.22 2.39 3.20
N LYS A 56 -7.03 2.84 3.63
CA LYS A 56 -6.54 2.66 4.99
C LYS A 56 -6.50 4.03 5.67
N PRO A 57 -6.78 4.12 6.98
CA PRO A 57 -6.62 5.38 7.70
C PRO A 57 -5.14 5.78 7.74
N ALA A 58 -4.85 7.07 7.80
CA ALA A 58 -3.47 7.56 7.79
C ALA A 58 -2.65 7.07 8.99
N ASP A 59 -3.28 6.86 10.13
CA ASP A 59 -2.68 6.34 11.36
C ASP A 59 -2.45 4.82 11.36
N ALA A 60 -2.91 4.11 10.32
CA ALA A 60 -2.50 2.72 10.06
C ALA A 60 -1.05 2.61 9.55
N LEU A 61 -0.39 3.76 9.27
CA LEU A 61 0.99 3.81 8.77
C LEU A 61 1.97 3.20 9.76
N VAL A 62 2.84 2.32 9.23
CA VAL A 62 4.00 1.75 9.93
C VAL A 62 5.27 2.10 9.16
N LEU A 63 6.26 2.61 9.87
CA LEU A 63 7.57 2.86 9.27
C LEU A 63 8.34 1.55 9.11
N SER A 64 9.09 1.43 8.02
CA SER A 64 9.99 0.29 7.80
C SER A 64 10.93 0.05 9.00
N GLY A 65 11.14 -1.22 9.32
CA GLY A 65 11.95 -1.68 10.45
C GLY A 65 11.19 -1.82 11.77
N ALA A 66 9.89 -1.50 11.79
CA ALA A 66 9.09 -1.63 13.00
C ALA A 66 8.77 -3.10 13.35
N THR A 67 8.53 -3.32 14.64
CA THR A 67 7.93 -4.56 15.15
C THR A 67 6.48 -4.26 15.53
N ILE A 68 5.52 -4.98 14.94
CA ILE A 68 4.10 -4.84 15.21
C ILE A 68 3.53 -6.08 15.88
N ALA A 69 2.46 -5.93 16.64
CA ALA A 69 1.74 -7.06 17.20
C ALA A 69 0.97 -7.81 16.10
N TYR A 70 0.85 -9.13 16.23
CA TYR A 70 -0.12 -9.87 15.43
C TYR A 70 -1.50 -9.29 15.68
N PRO A 71 -2.26 -8.92 14.63
CA PRO A 71 -3.51 -8.20 14.81
C PRO A 71 -4.58 -9.06 15.50
N PRO A 72 -5.46 -8.47 16.32
CA PRO A 72 -6.55 -9.19 16.94
C PRO A 72 -7.61 -9.61 15.92
N ALA A 73 -8.49 -10.54 16.31
CA ALA A 73 -9.66 -10.99 15.56
C ALA A 73 -9.35 -11.56 14.16
N THR A 74 -8.18 -12.16 13.97
CA THR A 74 -7.82 -12.89 12.75
C THR A 74 -6.97 -14.12 13.06
N GLY A 75 -7.17 -15.18 12.32
CA GLY A 75 -6.28 -16.35 12.27
C GLY A 75 -5.52 -16.45 10.95
N ASP A 76 -5.73 -15.49 10.03
CA ASP A 76 -5.17 -15.52 8.67
C ASP A 76 -4.70 -14.13 8.24
N PHE A 77 -3.51 -13.74 8.73
CA PHE A 77 -2.89 -12.45 8.52
C PHE A 77 -1.86 -12.51 7.40
N HIS A 78 -2.07 -11.79 6.30
CA HIS A 78 -1.28 -11.88 5.07
C HIS A 78 -0.43 -10.65 4.78
N HIS A 79 0.68 -10.88 4.05
CA HIS A 79 1.47 -9.83 3.39
C HIS A 79 0.98 -9.59 1.96
N GLU A 80 1.13 -8.36 1.48
CA GLU A 80 0.90 -7.94 0.10
C GLU A 80 1.95 -6.90 -0.29
N ALA A 81 2.95 -7.32 -1.09
CA ALA A 81 4.02 -6.45 -1.56
C ALA A 81 3.51 -5.49 -2.65
N GLU A 82 3.72 -4.18 -2.49
CA GLU A 82 3.19 -3.15 -3.37
C GLU A 82 4.17 -2.02 -3.64
N LEU A 83 4.07 -1.39 -4.81
CA LEU A 83 4.62 -0.06 -5.03
C LEU A 83 3.67 0.96 -4.36
N VAL A 84 4.26 1.96 -3.72
CA VAL A 84 3.52 3.09 -3.13
C VAL A 84 3.95 4.36 -3.83
N ALA A 85 2.98 5.14 -4.33
CA ALA A 85 3.20 6.48 -4.86
C ALA A 85 2.69 7.54 -3.89
N ALA A 86 3.48 8.57 -3.63
CA ALA A 86 3.14 9.69 -2.77
C ALA A 86 2.76 10.90 -3.62
N ILE A 87 1.56 11.44 -3.44
CA ILE A 87 1.05 12.59 -4.20
C ILE A 87 1.57 13.89 -3.60
N GLY A 88 2.24 14.70 -4.43
CA GLY A 88 2.79 16.00 -4.04
C GLY A 88 2.05 17.20 -4.63
N LEU A 89 1.35 17.01 -5.74
CA LEU A 89 0.51 18.02 -6.38
C LEU A 89 -0.94 17.55 -6.40
N GLY A 90 -1.86 18.31 -5.82
CA GLY A 90 -3.27 17.98 -5.80
C GLY A 90 -3.96 18.19 -7.15
N GLY A 91 -5.12 17.55 -7.34
CA GLY A 91 -5.94 17.72 -8.53
C GLY A 91 -7.16 16.81 -8.56
N ALA A 92 -8.10 17.14 -9.43
CA ALA A 92 -9.25 16.32 -9.78
C ALA A 92 -9.31 16.19 -11.31
N ASN A 93 -9.86 15.08 -11.82
CA ASN A 93 -9.93 14.79 -13.25
C ASN A 93 -8.57 14.90 -13.96
N ILE A 94 -7.52 14.42 -13.32
CA ILE A 94 -6.15 14.41 -13.84
C ILE A 94 -6.11 13.47 -15.04
N THR A 95 -5.54 13.92 -16.15
CA THR A 95 -5.34 13.04 -17.32
C THR A 95 -4.18 12.08 -17.09
N GLU A 96 -4.19 10.92 -17.73
CA GLU A 96 -3.06 9.98 -17.64
C GLU A 96 -1.74 10.62 -18.06
N ALA A 97 -1.76 11.49 -19.08
CA ALA A 97 -0.57 12.17 -19.57
C ALA A 97 0.06 13.11 -18.53
N ALA A 98 -0.74 13.69 -17.62
CA ALA A 98 -0.28 14.59 -16.57
C ALA A 98 -0.09 13.87 -15.22
N ALA A 99 -0.49 12.61 -15.10
CA ALA A 99 -0.61 11.94 -13.81
C ALA A 99 0.72 11.86 -13.04
N LEU A 100 1.83 11.60 -13.72
CA LEU A 100 3.14 11.48 -13.07
C LEU A 100 3.68 12.83 -12.54
N ASP A 101 3.24 13.96 -13.08
CA ASP A 101 3.60 15.30 -12.56
C ASP A 101 3.02 15.54 -11.16
N HIS A 102 1.99 14.79 -10.78
CA HIS A 102 1.36 14.84 -9.47
C HIS A 102 2.10 13.99 -8.42
N VAL A 103 2.99 13.08 -8.85
CA VAL A 103 3.73 12.19 -7.93
C VAL A 103 4.96 12.91 -7.39
N PHE A 104 5.07 12.96 -6.07
CA PHE A 104 6.23 13.51 -5.38
C PHE A 104 7.36 12.47 -5.26
N ALA A 105 7.03 11.21 -4.91
CA ALA A 105 8.01 10.19 -4.59
C ALA A 105 7.38 8.78 -4.60
N TYR A 106 8.23 7.76 -4.49
CA TYR A 106 7.88 6.34 -4.53
C TYR A 106 8.50 5.59 -3.35
N ALA A 107 7.86 4.52 -2.89
CA ALA A 107 8.40 3.62 -1.87
C ALA A 107 7.96 2.17 -2.10
N ALA A 108 8.67 1.22 -1.50
CA ALA A 108 8.15 -0.12 -1.27
C ALA A 108 7.14 -0.08 -0.13
N GLY A 109 6.06 -0.85 -0.21
CA GLY A 109 5.04 -0.95 0.82
C GLY A 109 4.49 -2.35 0.99
N ASN A 110 3.80 -2.58 2.10
CA ASN A 110 3.13 -3.85 2.41
C ASN A 110 1.72 -3.55 2.89
N ASP A 111 0.72 -3.96 2.08
CA ASP A 111 -0.71 -3.83 2.40
C ASP A 111 -1.15 -5.02 3.26
N LEU A 112 -0.84 -4.97 4.55
CA LEU A 112 -1.16 -6.03 5.49
C LEU A 112 -2.67 -6.25 5.59
N THR A 113 -3.09 -7.53 5.56
CA THR A 113 -4.49 -7.92 5.35
C THR A 113 -4.91 -8.99 6.35
N ARG A 114 -6.05 -8.80 7.01
CA ARG A 114 -6.78 -9.87 7.71
C ARG A 114 -7.61 -10.63 6.68
N ARG A 115 -7.05 -11.72 6.16
CA ARG A 115 -7.59 -12.39 4.97
C ARG A 115 -8.92 -13.09 5.22
N ASP A 116 -9.09 -13.68 6.38
CA ASP A 116 -10.35 -14.27 6.85
C ASP A 116 -11.47 -13.22 6.91
N LEU A 117 -11.24 -12.05 7.52
CA LEU A 117 -12.24 -10.99 7.57
C LEU A 117 -12.54 -10.42 6.18
N GLN A 118 -11.55 -10.38 5.28
CA GLN A 118 -11.78 -9.99 3.90
C GLN A 118 -12.67 -11.00 3.17
N ALA A 119 -12.44 -12.31 3.37
CA ALA A 119 -13.25 -13.36 2.78
C ALA A 119 -14.71 -13.29 3.28
N GLU A 120 -14.92 -13.08 4.58
CA GLU A 120 -16.25 -12.85 5.15
C GLU A 120 -16.94 -11.62 4.55
N ALA A 121 -16.22 -10.49 4.46
CA ALA A 121 -16.75 -9.27 3.88
C ALA A 121 -17.16 -9.46 2.41
N LYS A 122 -16.33 -10.15 1.61
CA LYS A 122 -16.64 -10.50 0.22
C LYS A 122 -17.90 -11.35 0.12
N ALA A 123 -18.00 -12.44 0.91
CA ALA A 123 -19.15 -13.34 0.91
C ALA A 123 -20.44 -12.62 1.30
N ALA A 124 -20.35 -11.72 2.28
CA ALA A 124 -21.49 -10.93 2.75
C ALA A 124 -21.72 -9.63 1.94
N ARG A 125 -20.93 -9.35 0.91
CA ARG A 125 -20.96 -8.11 0.11
C ARG A 125 -20.87 -6.84 0.98
N ARG A 126 -19.97 -6.86 1.97
CA ARG A 126 -19.71 -5.76 2.90
C ARG A 126 -18.39 -5.04 2.57
N PRO A 127 -18.20 -3.80 3.05
CA PRO A 127 -16.92 -3.10 2.97
C PRO A 127 -15.77 -3.88 3.59
N TRP A 128 -14.54 -3.63 3.12
CA TRP A 128 -13.31 -4.31 3.59
C TRP A 128 -12.61 -3.59 4.73
N ASP A 129 -13.21 -2.53 5.29
CA ASP A 129 -12.54 -1.64 6.24
C ASP A 129 -11.88 -2.38 7.40
N MET A 130 -12.59 -3.34 8.02
CA MET A 130 -12.05 -4.11 9.14
C MET A 130 -10.98 -5.11 8.72
N ALA A 131 -10.94 -5.52 7.47
CA ALA A 131 -9.95 -6.41 6.92
C ALA A 131 -8.68 -5.69 6.45
N LYS A 132 -8.80 -4.42 6.03
CA LYS A 132 -7.76 -3.64 5.37
C LYS A 132 -7.33 -2.38 6.13
N GLY A 133 -8.26 -1.70 6.82
CA GLY A 133 -8.04 -0.42 7.48
C GLY A 133 -7.85 -0.53 8.99
N PHE A 134 -7.16 -1.54 9.49
CA PHE A 134 -6.88 -1.75 10.92
C PHE A 134 -5.52 -1.15 11.32
N ASP A 135 -5.26 -1.08 12.64
CA ASP A 135 -4.04 -0.54 13.21
C ASP A 135 -2.78 -1.23 12.66
N ALA A 136 -1.78 -0.45 12.31
CA ALA A 136 -0.49 -0.93 11.80
C ALA A 136 -0.61 -1.78 10.51
N SER A 137 -1.57 -1.50 9.64
CA SER A 137 -1.82 -2.29 8.43
C SER A 137 -1.14 -1.77 7.16
N ALA A 138 -0.46 -0.61 7.19
CA ALA A 138 0.20 0.01 6.04
C ALA A 138 1.70 0.21 6.31
N VAL A 139 2.54 -0.78 5.98
CA VAL A 139 3.99 -0.63 6.12
C VAL A 139 4.54 0.09 4.90
N VAL A 140 5.35 1.15 5.12
CA VAL A 140 5.94 1.93 4.02
C VAL A 140 7.42 2.18 4.29
N GLY A 141 8.23 1.99 3.26
CA GLY A 141 9.66 2.30 3.25
C GLY A 141 9.94 3.80 3.13
N THR A 142 11.23 4.14 3.03
CA THR A 142 11.66 5.52 2.73
C THR A 142 11.21 5.92 1.33
N LEU A 143 10.68 7.13 1.19
CA LEU A 143 10.29 7.71 -0.08
C LEU A 143 11.53 8.11 -0.91
N HIS A 144 11.54 7.77 -2.19
CA HIS A 144 12.54 8.16 -3.17
C HIS A 144 11.92 9.04 -4.26
N ARG A 145 12.60 10.13 -4.61
CA ARG A 145 12.14 11.09 -5.64
C ARG A 145 12.18 10.49 -7.05
N GLU A 146 13.10 9.60 -7.28
CA GLU A 146 13.27 8.93 -8.56
C GLU A 146 12.29 7.77 -8.68
N ALA A 147 11.61 7.70 -9.81
CA ALA A 147 10.73 6.57 -10.13
C ALA A 147 11.56 5.30 -10.33
N PRO A 148 11.08 4.13 -9.86
CA PRO A 148 11.70 2.86 -10.25
C PRO A 148 11.61 2.68 -11.77
N GLY A 149 12.62 2.04 -12.37
CA GLY A 149 12.63 1.78 -13.81
C GLY A 149 11.42 0.94 -14.24
N ALA A 150 11.00 1.05 -15.49
CA ALA A 150 9.85 0.31 -16.02
C ALA A 150 9.99 -1.22 -15.90
N GLY A 151 11.23 -1.74 -15.95
CA GLY A 151 11.54 -3.15 -15.74
C GLY A 151 11.90 -3.52 -14.29
N ALA A 152 11.67 -2.64 -13.32
CA ALA A 152 11.99 -2.91 -11.92
C ALA A 152 11.17 -4.09 -11.40
N ALA A 153 11.84 -5.01 -10.72
CA ALA A 153 11.17 -6.13 -10.06
C ALA A 153 10.68 -5.71 -8.67
N ILE A 154 9.50 -6.24 -8.31
CA ILE A 154 8.97 -6.23 -6.96
C ILE A 154 9.05 -7.63 -6.37
N ARG A 155 9.44 -7.75 -5.10
CA ARG A 155 9.53 -9.02 -4.36
C ARG A 155 8.98 -8.86 -2.96
N GLY A 156 8.20 -9.84 -2.51
CA GLY A 156 7.79 -10.02 -1.13
C GLY A 156 8.52 -11.23 -0.54
N LEU A 157 9.21 -11.03 0.59
CA LEU A 157 9.96 -12.09 1.27
C LEU A 157 9.43 -12.29 2.68
N VAL A 158 9.32 -13.54 3.11
CA VAL A 158 9.03 -13.91 4.50
C VAL A 158 10.22 -14.72 5.02
N ASP A 159 10.86 -14.26 6.10
CA ASP A 159 12.08 -14.83 6.68
C ASP A 159 13.18 -15.07 5.62
N GLY A 160 13.33 -14.12 4.70
CA GLY A 160 14.32 -14.17 3.61
C GLY A 160 13.93 -15.07 2.43
N VAL A 161 12.79 -15.76 2.48
CA VAL A 161 12.29 -16.60 1.38
C VAL A 161 11.34 -15.80 0.50
N VAL A 162 11.64 -15.70 -0.80
CA VAL A 162 10.78 -15.01 -1.78
C VAL A 162 9.45 -15.74 -1.91
N LYS A 163 8.37 -15.05 -1.63
CA LYS A 163 6.98 -15.51 -1.75
C LYS A 163 6.25 -14.85 -2.93
N GLN A 164 6.51 -13.58 -3.17
CA GLN A 164 5.95 -12.81 -4.27
C GLN A 164 7.05 -12.32 -5.18
N ARG A 165 6.83 -12.34 -6.50
CA ARG A 165 7.75 -11.80 -7.49
C ARG A 165 7.00 -11.44 -8.76
N ALA A 166 7.20 -10.20 -9.26
CA ALA A 166 6.68 -9.70 -10.53
C ALA A 166 7.54 -8.55 -11.04
N LEU A 167 7.25 -8.04 -12.22
CA LEU A 167 7.73 -6.75 -12.69
C LEU A 167 6.65 -5.68 -12.42
N LEU A 168 7.06 -4.43 -12.23
CA LEU A 168 6.10 -3.32 -12.11
C LEU A 168 5.32 -3.11 -13.41
N SER A 169 5.88 -3.52 -14.56
CA SER A 169 5.20 -3.51 -15.86
C SER A 169 4.06 -4.52 -15.99
N ASP A 170 3.97 -5.51 -15.07
CA ASP A 170 2.92 -6.52 -15.09
C ASP A 170 1.61 -6.03 -14.45
N MET A 171 1.59 -4.78 -13.96
CA MET A 171 0.35 -4.15 -13.48
C MET A 171 -0.67 -4.04 -14.62
N ILE A 172 -1.91 -4.48 -14.36
CA ILE A 172 -3.05 -4.32 -15.28
C ILE A 172 -3.31 -2.82 -15.51
N TRP A 173 -3.34 -2.06 -14.44
CA TRP A 173 -3.51 -0.61 -14.47
C TRP A 173 -2.19 0.05 -14.04
N PRO A 174 -1.45 0.67 -14.99
CA PRO A 174 -0.23 1.40 -14.64
C PRO A 174 -0.56 2.63 -13.79
N LEU A 175 0.41 3.10 -13.01
CA LEU A 175 0.22 4.22 -12.08
C LEU A 175 -0.47 5.46 -12.70
N PRO A 176 -0.18 5.89 -13.94
CA PRO A 176 -0.91 7.00 -14.56
C PRO A 176 -2.41 6.75 -14.68
N ALA A 177 -2.81 5.56 -15.09
CA ALA A 177 -4.22 5.18 -15.22
C ALA A 177 -4.92 5.12 -13.85
N ILE A 178 -4.22 4.59 -12.82
CA ILE A 178 -4.71 4.59 -11.44
C ILE A 178 -4.98 6.03 -10.95
N ILE A 179 -4.03 6.94 -11.11
CA ILE A 179 -4.16 8.34 -10.68
C ILE A 179 -5.30 9.02 -11.45
N ALA A 180 -5.33 8.87 -12.77
CA ALA A 180 -6.37 9.45 -13.61
C ALA A 180 -7.75 8.98 -13.15
N ARG A 181 -7.95 7.68 -13.00
CA ARG A 181 -9.23 7.11 -12.55
C ARG A 181 -9.59 7.54 -11.13
N LEU A 182 -8.66 7.45 -10.17
CA LEU A 182 -8.90 7.84 -8.79
C LEU A 182 -9.28 9.32 -8.67
N SER A 183 -8.63 10.18 -9.45
CA SER A 183 -8.91 11.62 -9.43
C SER A 183 -10.28 12.02 -10.00
N THR A 184 -10.98 11.12 -10.68
CA THR A 184 -12.40 11.32 -11.04
C THR A 184 -13.36 11.03 -9.87
N LEU A 185 -12.91 10.27 -8.88
CA LEU A 185 -13.73 9.86 -7.73
C LEU A 185 -13.50 10.77 -6.51
N VAL A 186 -12.26 11.28 -6.37
CA VAL A 186 -11.86 12.16 -5.25
C VAL A 186 -10.89 13.23 -5.76
N THR A 187 -10.90 14.40 -5.12
CA THR A 187 -9.81 15.37 -5.32
C THR A 187 -8.57 14.89 -4.57
N LEU A 188 -7.51 14.56 -5.29
CA LEU A 188 -6.21 14.24 -4.70
C LEU A 188 -5.56 15.49 -4.08
N ALA A 189 -4.73 15.30 -3.08
CA ALA A 189 -4.03 16.38 -2.40
C ALA A 189 -2.63 15.94 -1.96
N PRO A 190 -1.70 16.89 -1.74
CA PRO A 190 -0.41 16.58 -1.15
C PRO A 190 -0.57 15.79 0.16
N GLY A 191 0.20 14.73 0.31
CA GLY A 191 0.10 13.81 1.44
C GLY A 191 -0.74 12.55 1.19
N ASP A 192 -1.47 12.46 0.08
CA ASP A 192 -2.16 11.22 -0.27
C ASP A 192 -1.14 10.17 -0.74
N LEU A 193 -1.27 8.93 -0.24
CA LEU A 193 -0.53 7.76 -0.72
C LEU A 193 -1.45 6.89 -1.58
N ILE A 194 -0.87 6.25 -2.59
CA ILE A 194 -1.53 5.26 -3.44
C ILE A 194 -0.72 3.97 -3.41
N PHE A 195 -1.25 2.92 -2.83
CA PHE A 195 -0.80 1.55 -2.94
C PHE A 195 -1.35 0.97 -4.24
N THR A 196 -0.47 0.43 -5.08
CA THR A 196 -0.80 0.15 -6.48
C THR A 196 -1.30 -1.26 -6.75
N GLY A 197 -1.48 -2.07 -5.72
CA GLY A 197 -1.86 -3.47 -5.83
C GLY A 197 -0.67 -4.42 -5.79
N THR A 198 -0.94 -5.66 -5.45
CA THR A 198 0.04 -6.71 -5.16
C THR A 198 0.05 -7.82 -6.22
N PRO A 199 1.21 -8.40 -6.55
CA PRO A 199 1.29 -9.60 -7.40
C PRO A 199 0.87 -10.87 -6.65
N ALA A 200 0.73 -11.98 -7.38
CA ALA A 200 0.46 -13.33 -6.84
C ALA A 200 1.52 -13.78 -5.82
N GLY A 201 1.17 -14.77 -5.00
CA GLY A 201 2.01 -15.33 -3.95
C GLY A 201 1.82 -14.66 -2.59
N VAL A 202 0.70 -13.97 -2.37
CA VAL A 202 0.29 -13.50 -1.04
C VAL A 202 0.15 -14.69 -0.08
N GLY A 203 0.45 -14.49 1.20
CA GLY A 203 0.40 -15.61 2.14
C GLY A 203 0.49 -15.17 3.59
N PRO A 204 0.29 -16.12 4.52
CA PRO A 204 0.21 -15.83 5.94
C PRO A 204 1.55 -15.38 6.52
N LEU A 205 1.46 -14.48 7.49
CA LEU A 205 2.51 -14.08 8.41
C LEU A 205 2.19 -14.60 9.81
N LEU A 206 3.16 -15.20 10.47
CA LEU A 206 3.03 -15.74 11.82
C LEU A 206 3.82 -14.89 12.83
N PRO A 207 3.46 -14.92 14.12
CA PRO A 207 4.28 -14.33 15.16
C PRO A 207 5.73 -14.88 15.14
N GLY A 208 6.70 -13.98 15.25
CA GLY A 208 8.13 -14.27 15.16
C GLY A 208 8.72 -14.09 13.76
N GLN A 209 7.91 -14.01 12.72
CA GLN A 209 8.37 -13.85 11.34
C GLN A 209 8.66 -12.40 10.99
N SER A 210 9.57 -12.21 10.03
CA SER A 210 9.85 -10.95 9.35
C SER A 210 9.29 -10.98 7.94
N CYS A 211 8.77 -9.84 7.50
CA CYS A 211 8.37 -9.64 6.11
C CYS A 211 9.10 -8.44 5.52
N ARG A 212 9.63 -8.61 4.31
CA ARG A 212 10.38 -7.61 3.58
C ARG A 212 9.81 -7.44 2.19
N VAL A 213 9.57 -6.20 1.78
CA VAL A 213 9.22 -5.84 0.42
C VAL A 213 10.38 -5.11 -0.23
N GLU A 214 10.83 -5.62 -1.37
CA GLU A 214 11.90 -5.04 -2.17
C GLU A 214 11.37 -4.60 -3.53
N ILE A 215 11.79 -3.40 -3.96
CA ILE A 215 11.60 -2.91 -5.33
C ILE A 215 12.95 -2.41 -5.82
N ASP A 216 13.36 -2.83 -7.01
CA ASP A 216 14.63 -2.43 -7.58
C ASP A 216 14.73 -0.90 -7.67
N GLY A 217 15.80 -0.34 -7.11
CA GLY A 217 16.02 1.11 -7.04
C GLY A 217 15.42 1.83 -5.83
N LEU A 218 14.65 1.15 -4.99
CA LEU A 218 14.04 1.73 -3.78
C LEU A 218 14.58 1.06 -2.51
N SER A 219 14.50 1.77 -1.38
CA SER A 219 14.74 1.18 -0.06
C SER A 219 13.63 0.18 0.28
N ALA A 220 14.01 -0.95 0.87
CA ALA A 220 13.05 -1.98 1.28
C ALA A 220 12.10 -1.49 2.37
N ALA A 221 10.91 -2.10 2.44
CA ALA A 221 9.98 -1.97 3.55
C ALA A 221 10.00 -3.26 4.38
N ASP A 222 10.46 -3.15 5.62
CA ASP A 222 10.63 -4.26 6.56
C ASP A 222 9.62 -4.17 7.70
N VAL A 223 9.11 -5.31 8.14
CA VAL A 223 8.28 -5.42 9.35
C VAL A 223 8.53 -6.75 10.04
N THR A 224 8.56 -6.75 11.36
CA THR A 224 8.62 -7.97 12.19
C THR A 224 7.31 -8.14 12.94
N ILE A 225 6.78 -9.35 12.97
CA ILE A 225 5.53 -9.68 13.65
C ILE A 225 5.85 -10.29 15.03
N ARG A 226 5.43 -9.65 16.12
CA ARG A 226 5.50 -10.25 17.46
C ARG A 226 4.15 -10.86 17.84
N ALA A 227 4.14 -11.76 18.81
CA ALA A 227 2.90 -12.21 19.44
C ALA A 227 2.10 -11.01 19.97
N ALA A 228 0.79 -11.16 20.05
CA ALA A 228 -0.14 -10.16 20.55
C ALA A 228 0.12 -9.82 22.03
#